data_cabb31bb86cce811681660b71c3a5f2a
#
_entry.id   cabb31bb86cce811681660b71c3a5f2a
#
_cell.length_a   1.000
_cell.length_b   1.000
_cell.length_c   1.000
_cell.angle_alpha   90.00
_cell.angle_beta   90.00
_cell.angle_gamma   90.00
#
_symmetry.space_group_name_H-M   'P 1'
#
loop_
_entity.id
_entity.type
_entity.pdbx_description
1 polymer ?
#
loop_
_entity_poly.entity_id
_entity_poly.type
_entity_poly.pdbx_seq_one_letter_code
_entity_poly.pdbx_strand_id
1 'polypeptide(L)'
;MAAKKIDITNYFPSSSDIFFFDNNVWMYLFCPLGNYNRNRQKHYSSFLKNVKTTRSTIFINSMVLSEFANRYLRMAYEQWKKETKNYTADYKKQFVGIPRYVETVEEIKSQINLIMKCCEKTSDNFNTIDLNKVLQHFKYIDFNDSYYIELATRSNWKIVSDDSDFINYKNHSIEIVTILNS
;
A
#
# COMPACT_ATOMS: atom_id res chain seq x y z
N MET A 1 19.44 12.13 7.29
CA MET A 1 18.80 13.07 6.33
C MET A 1 17.31 12.94 6.55
N ALA A 2 16.53 13.98 6.38
CA ALA A 2 15.08 13.90 6.58
C ALA A 2 14.40 13.42 5.28
N ALA A 3 13.29 12.69 5.41
CA ALA A 3 12.42 12.33 4.30
C ALA A 3 12.08 13.56 3.45
N LYS A 4 12.19 13.45 2.14
CA LYS A 4 11.77 14.53 1.24
C LYS A 4 10.32 14.32 0.88
N LYS A 5 9.45 15.12 1.49
CA LYS A 5 8.03 15.12 1.19
C LYS A 5 7.74 15.82 -0.13
N ILE A 6 6.90 15.20 -0.93
CA ILE A 6 6.39 15.73 -2.20
C ILE A 6 4.86 15.80 -2.09
N ASP A 7 4.30 17.00 -2.26
CA ASP A 7 2.85 17.19 -2.28
C ASP A 7 2.26 16.61 -3.58
N ILE A 8 1.44 15.57 -3.43
CA ILE A 8 0.79 14.86 -4.54
C ILE A 8 -0.07 15.76 -5.42
N THR A 9 -0.57 16.88 -4.87
CA THR A 9 -1.46 17.78 -5.59
C THR A 9 -0.72 18.67 -6.60
N ASN A 10 0.56 18.91 -6.35
CA ASN A 10 1.42 19.78 -7.13
C ASN A 10 2.50 19.03 -7.90
N TYR A 11 2.57 17.71 -7.74
CA TYR A 11 3.58 16.89 -8.39
C TYR A 11 3.09 16.28 -9.70
N PHE A 12 3.82 16.57 -10.77
CA PHE A 12 3.58 15.96 -12.08
C PHE A 12 4.67 14.92 -12.37
N PRO A 13 4.31 13.63 -12.45
CA PRO A 13 5.26 12.57 -12.78
C PRO A 13 5.92 12.78 -14.15
N SER A 14 7.15 12.32 -14.28
CA SER A 14 7.86 12.22 -15.56
C SER A 14 8.02 10.74 -15.94
N SER A 15 8.28 10.45 -17.21
CA SER A 15 8.51 9.08 -17.69
C SER A 15 9.71 8.37 -17.05
N SER A 16 10.63 9.14 -16.46
CA SER A 16 11.79 8.61 -15.73
C SER A 16 11.52 8.32 -14.27
N ASP A 17 10.35 8.71 -13.74
CA ASP A 17 9.99 8.41 -12.35
C ASP A 17 9.63 6.95 -12.16
N ILE A 18 10.07 6.42 -11.04
CA ILE A 18 9.75 5.06 -10.59
C ILE A 18 9.11 5.15 -9.22
N PHE A 19 7.94 4.55 -9.10
CA PHE A 19 7.12 4.59 -7.91
C PHE A 19 6.95 3.22 -7.27
N PHE A 20 6.84 3.21 -5.95
CA PHE A 20 6.36 2.10 -5.15
C PHE A 20 5.15 2.58 -4.35
N PHE A 21 3.98 2.03 -4.63
CA PHE A 21 2.76 2.42 -3.92
C PHE A 21 2.57 1.53 -2.70
N ASP A 22 2.47 2.18 -1.56
CA ASP A 22 2.15 1.54 -0.29
C ASP A 22 0.72 0.96 -0.30
N ASN A 23 0.48 -0.04 0.53
CA ASN A 23 -0.80 -0.73 0.62
C ASN A 23 -1.97 0.20 0.93
N ASN A 24 -1.80 1.23 1.75
CA ASN A 24 -2.88 2.16 2.07
C ASN A 24 -3.44 2.85 0.81
N VAL A 25 -2.59 3.18 -0.16
CA VAL A 25 -2.98 3.77 -1.43
C VAL A 25 -3.75 2.76 -2.30
N TRP A 26 -3.28 1.51 -2.38
CA TRP A 26 -4.00 0.46 -3.09
C TRP A 26 -5.37 0.17 -2.47
N MET A 27 -5.46 0.19 -1.13
CA MET A 27 -6.74 0.07 -0.42
C MET A 27 -7.70 1.20 -0.77
N TYR A 28 -7.24 2.47 -0.83
CA TYR A 28 -8.08 3.59 -1.25
C TYR A 28 -8.62 3.44 -2.67
N LEU A 29 -7.82 2.90 -3.57
CA LEU A 29 -8.15 2.82 -5.00
C LEU A 29 -8.97 1.57 -5.36
N PHE A 30 -8.77 0.45 -4.66
CA PHE A 30 -9.25 -0.86 -5.08
C PHE A 30 -10.00 -1.64 -3.99
N CYS A 31 -10.23 -1.08 -2.78
CA CYS A 31 -11.03 -1.74 -1.76
C CYS A 31 -12.32 -0.94 -1.47
N PRO A 32 -13.46 -1.31 -2.05
CA PRO A 32 -14.73 -0.59 -1.85
C PRO A 32 -15.31 -0.76 -0.44
N LEU A 33 -14.83 -1.72 0.35
CA LEU A 33 -15.32 -1.95 1.72
C LEU A 33 -14.91 -0.87 2.70
N GLY A 34 -13.88 -0.07 2.36
CA GLY A 34 -13.37 0.98 3.23
C GLY A 34 -14.24 2.23 3.16
N ASN A 35 -14.59 2.78 4.31
CA ASN A 35 -15.19 4.13 4.38
C ASN A 35 -14.08 5.18 4.32
N TYR A 36 -13.40 5.26 3.18
CA TYR A 36 -12.28 6.16 2.99
C TYR A 36 -12.71 7.59 2.72
N ASN A 37 -11.88 8.54 3.11
CA ASN A 37 -12.09 9.95 2.80
C ASN A 37 -12.06 10.15 1.27
N ARG A 38 -13.19 10.65 0.72
CA ARG A 38 -13.37 10.84 -0.73
C ARG A 38 -12.35 11.78 -1.35
N ASN A 39 -11.89 12.79 -0.59
CA ASN A 39 -10.88 13.73 -1.08
C ASN A 39 -9.53 13.02 -1.26
N ARG A 40 -9.12 12.19 -0.29
CA ARG A 40 -7.91 11.36 -0.40
C ARG A 40 -8.00 10.41 -1.60
N GLN A 41 -9.11 9.67 -1.73
CA GLN A 41 -9.32 8.78 -2.88
C GLN A 41 -9.19 9.54 -4.20
N LYS A 42 -9.78 10.74 -4.32
CA LYS A 42 -9.70 11.57 -5.52
C LYS A 42 -8.25 11.94 -5.85
N HIS A 43 -7.45 12.38 -4.89
CA HIS A 43 -6.06 12.78 -5.12
C HIS A 43 -5.19 11.60 -5.57
N TYR A 44 -5.26 10.46 -4.88
CA TYR A 44 -4.49 9.27 -5.27
C TYR A 44 -4.97 8.69 -6.61
N SER A 45 -6.27 8.72 -6.91
CA SER A 45 -6.81 8.31 -8.22
C SER A 45 -6.33 9.22 -9.36
N SER A 46 -6.34 10.55 -9.14
CA SER A 46 -5.81 11.51 -10.10
C SER A 46 -4.31 11.32 -10.32
N PHE A 47 -3.57 11.06 -9.26
CA PHE A 47 -2.14 10.79 -9.34
C PHE A 47 -1.85 9.50 -10.11
N LEU A 48 -2.54 8.40 -9.83
CA LEU A 48 -2.40 7.15 -10.59
C LEU A 48 -2.68 7.38 -12.10
N LYS A 49 -3.70 8.18 -12.43
CA LYS A 49 -3.99 8.56 -13.81
C LYS A 49 -2.80 9.31 -14.44
N ASN A 50 -2.21 10.27 -13.73
CA ASN A 50 -1.05 11.02 -14.21
C ASN A 50 0.16 10.10 -14.44
N VAL A 51 0.47 9.21 -13.49
CA VAL A 51 1.55 8.21 -13.62
C VAL A 51 1.36 7.35 -14.87
N LYS A 52 0.13 6.90 -15.14
CA LYS A 52 -0.19 6.12 -16.35
C LYS A 52 -0.05 6.95 -17.64
N THR A 53 -0.48 8.21 -17.61
CA THR A 53 -0.39 9.12 -18.77
C THR A 53 1.07 9.41 -19.14
N THR A 54 1.93 9.59 -18.17
CA THR A 54 3.36 9.84 -18.37
C THR A 54 4.17 8.58 -18.64
N ARG A 55 3.54 7.39 -18.54
CA ARG A 55 4.20 6.09 -18.65
C ARG A 55 5.33 5.89 -17.63
N SER A 56 5.19 6.51 -16.46
CA SER A 56 6.08 6.26 -15.33
C SER A 56 5.87 4.84 -14.81
N THR A 57 6.91 4.22 -14.30
CA THR A 57 6.82 2.85 -13.79
C THR A 57 6.31 2.81 -12.36
N ILE A 58 5.40 1.88 -12.07
CA ILE A 58 5.00 1.53 -10.69
C ILE A 58 5.44 0.09 -10.46
N PHE A 59 6.25 -0.14 -9.44
CA PHE A 59 6.58 -1.49 -9.00
C PHE A 59 5.71 -1.94 -7.82
N ILE A 60 5.41 -3.24 -7.81
CA ILE A 60 4.72 -3.91 -6.71
C ILE A 60 5.39 -5.25 -6.42
N ASN A 61 5.50 -5.63 -5.15
CA ASN A 61 6.01 -6.92 -4.72
C ASN A 61 4.93 -7.78 -4.03
N SER A 62 5.27 -9.01 -3.70
CA SER A 62 4.37 -9.96 -3.05
C SER A 62 3.94 -9.52 -1.65
N MET A 63 4.77 -8.76 -0.92
CA MET A 63 4.45 -8.27 0.43
C MET A 63 3.26 -7.31 0.40
N VAL A 64 3.26 -6.34 -0.53
CA VAL A 64 2.14 -5.39 -0.71
C VAL A 64 0.86 -6.12 -1.10
N LEU A 65 0.92 -7.10 -2.01
CA LEU A 65 -0.26 -7.88 -2.40
C LEU A 65 -0.79 -8.74 -1.26
N SER A 66 0.10 -9.34 -0.47
CA SER A 66 -0.27 -10.10 0.73
C SER A 66 -0.97 -9.21 1.75
N GLU A 67 -0.43 -8.03 1.99
CA GLU A 67 -0.99 -7.06 2.91
C GLU A 67 -2.36 -6.57 2.42
N PHE A 68 -2.50 -6.24 1.13
CA PHE A 68 -3.77 -5.86 0.51
C PHE A 68 -4.83 -6.94 0.71
N ALA A 69 -4.53 -8.19 0.36
CA ALA A 69 -5.48 -9.30 0.47
C ALA A 69 -5.90 -9.56 1.92
N ASN A 70 -4.93 -9.57 2.85
CA ASN A 70 -5.18 -9.80 4.26
C ASN A 70 -6.01 -8.66 4.89
N ARG A 71 -5.71 -7.41 4.55
CA ARG A 71 -6.45 -6.24 5.05
C ARG A 71 -7.87 -6.22 4.51
N TYR A 72 -8.05 -6.51 3.23
CA TYR A 72 -9.39 -6.63 2.62
C TYR A 72 -10.22 -7.70 3.31
N LEU A 73 -9.67 -8.90 3.50
CA LEU A 73 -10.34 -10.00 4.21
C LEU A 73 -10.71 -9.63 5.65
N ARG A 74 -9.83 -8.91 6.36
CA ARG A 74 -10.12 -8.43 7.72
C ARG A 74 -11.28 -7.45 7.74
N MET A 75 -11.36 -6.55 6.77
CA MET A 75 -12.47 -5.60 6.66
C MET A 75 -13.79 -6.32 6.38
N ALA A 76 -13.79 -7.30 5.47
CA ALA A 76 -14.98 -8.11 5.18
C ALA A 76 -15.42 -8.93 6.41
N TYR A 77 -14.48 -9.48 7.16
CA TYR A 77 -14.78 -10.17 8.41
C TYR A 77 -15.42 -9.26 9.46
N GLU A 78 -14.87 -8.05 9.67
CA GLU A 78 -15.46 -7.10 10.61
C GLU A 78 -16.86 -6.63 10.17
N GLN A 79 -17.08 -6.49 8.87
CA GLN A 79 -18.40 -6.21 8.33
C GLN A 79 -19.36 -7.38 8.58
N TRP A 80 -18.95 -8.61 8.27
CA TRP A 80 -19.74 -9.81 8.50
C TRP A 80 -20.11 -10.00 9.98
N LYS A 81 -19.20 -9.75 10.92
CA LYS A 81 -19.51 -9.77 12.36
C LYS A 81 -20.62 -8.79 12.73
N LYS A 82 -20.60 -7.59 12.16
CA LYS A 82 -21.64 -6.57 12.40
C LYS A 82 -22.99 -7.00 11.82
N GLU A 83 -23.01 -7.49 10.58
CA GLU A 83 -24.20 -7.95 9.88
C GLU A 83 -24.87 -9.12 10.60
N THR A 84 -24.08 -10.07 11.09
CA THR A 84 -24.57 -11.26 11.81
C THR A 84 -24.72 -11.04 13.31
N LYS A 85 -24.34 -9.87 13.84
CA LYS A 85 -24.27 -9.56 15.28
C LYS A 85 -23.43 -10.57 16.09
N ASN A 86 -22.49 -11.25 15.44
CA ASN A 86 -21.59 -12.22 16.06
C ASN A 86 -20.21 -11.58 16.36
N TYR A 87 -20.19 -10.71 17.35
CA TYR A 87 -19.01 -9.91 17.69
C TYR A 87 -17.84 -10.71 18.27
N THR A 88 -18.11 -11.90 18.78
CA THR A 88 -17.12 -12.81 19.38
C THR A 88 -16.64 -13.90 18.42
N ALA A 89 -17.07 -13.84 17.16
CA ALA A 89 -16.70 -14.84 16.17
C ALA A 89 -15.18 -15.00 16.03
N ASP A 90 -14.73 -16.24 15.87
CA ASP A 90 -13.34 -16.54 15.51
C ASP A 90 -13.16 -16.50 14.00
N TYR A 91 -12.14 -15.75 13.55
CA TYR A 91 -11.87 -15.57 12.13
C TYR A 91 -11.64 -16.90 11.40
N LYS A 92 -10.77 -17.76 11.94
CA LYS A 92 -10.40 -19.02 11.28
C LYS A 92 -11.49 -20.06 11.33
N LYS A 93 -12.20 -20.14 12.45
CA LYS A 93 -13.19 -21.21 12.70
C LYS A 93 -14.57 -20.91 12.12
N GLN A 94 -14.95 -19.64 12.02
CA GLN A 94 -16.32 -19.24 11.73
C GLN A 94 -16.48 -18.37 10.48
N PHE A 95 -15.40 -17.74 10.00
CA PHE A 95 -15.46 -16.91 8.79
C PHE A 95 -14.76 -17.56 7.60
N VAL A 96 -13.58 -18.17 7.81
CA VAL A 96 -12.83 -18.80 6.70
C VAL A 96 -13.65 -19.97 6.13
N GLY A 97 -13.84 -19.97 4.81
CA GLY A 97 -14.51 -21.03 4.07
C GLY A 97 -16.04 -20.92 3.98
N ILE A 98 -16.69 -19.98 4.68
CA ILE A 98 -18.12 -19.72 4.47
C ILE A 98 -18.37 -18.99 3.12
N PRO A 99 -19.60 -19.00 2.59
CA PRO A 99 -19.90 -18.35 1.30
C PRO A 99 -19.40 -16.90 1.23
N ARG A 100 -19.62 -16.11 2.28
CA ARG A 100 -19.15 -14.69 2.34
C ARG A 100 -17.64 -14.56 2.21
N TYR A 101 -16.87 -15.47 2.83
CA TYR A 101 -15.41 -15.49 2.68
C TYR A 101 -15.01 -15.79 1.22
N VAL A 102 -15.63 -16.82 0.61
CA VAL A 102 -15.34 -17.23 -0.76
C VAL A 102 -15.65 -16.10 -1.75
N GLU A 103 -16.81 -15.45 -1.62
CA GLU A 103 -17.19 -14.28 -2.42
C GLU A 103 -16.15 -13.17 -2.26
N THR A 104 -15.73 -12.85 -1.03
CA THR A 104 -14.71 -11.85 -0.78
C THR A 104 -13.37 -12.21 -1.43
N VAL A 105 -12.98 -13.47 -1.44
CA VAL A 105 -11.75 -13.90 -2.14
C VAL A 105 -11.85 -13.66 -3.65
N GLU A 106 -13.00 -13.92 -4.27
CA GLU A 106 -13.21 -13.65 -5.70
C GLU A 106 -13.19 -12.13 -5.99
N GLU A 107 -13.76 -11.32 -5.11
CA GLU A 107 -13.62 -9.85 -5.19
C GLU A 107 -12.14 -9.42 -5.14
N ILE A 108 -11.38 -9.92 -4.16
CA ILE A 108 -9.94 -9.63 -4.00
C ILE A 108 -9.17 -10.03 -5.25
N LYS A 109 -9.42 -11.22 -5.82
CA LYS A 109 -8.80 -11.67 -7.07
C LYS A 109 -9.06 -10.68 -8.21
N SER A 110 -10.29 -10.20 -8.31
CA SER A 110 -10.68 -9.21 -9.32
C SER A 110 -9.93 -7.89 -9.12
N GLN A 111 -9.84 -7.40 -7.88
CA GLN A 111 -9.11 -6.17 -7.57
C GLN A 111 -7.60 -6.31 -7.80
N ILE A 112 -6.99 -7.43 -7.39
CA ILE A 112 -5.58 -7.71 -7.68
C ILE A 112 -5.31 -7.70 -9.19
N ASN A 113 -6.18 -8.30 -10.00
CA ASN A 113 -6.05 -8.26 -11.44
C ASN A 113 -6.10 -6.83 -12.01
N LEU A 114 -6.89 -5.94 -11.41
CA LEU A 114 -6.91 -4.52 -11.79
C LEU A 114 -5.63 -3.80 -11.36
N ILE A 115 -5.14 -4.04 -10.15
CA ILE A 115 -3.86 -3.53 -9.66
C ILE A 115 -2.72 -3.94 -10.61
N MET A 116 -2.67 -5.22 -10.99
CA MET A 116 -1.64 -5.76 -11.88
C MET A 116 -1.64 -5.16 -13.29
N LYS A 117 -2.73 -4.53 -13.72
CA LYS A 117 -2.78 -3.73 -14.96
C LYS A 117 -2.17 -2.33 -14.81
N CYS A 118 -1.87 -1.93 -13.59
CA CYS A 118 -1.34 -0.60 -13.27
C CYS A 118 0.15 -0.60 -12.96
N CYS A 119 0.76 -1.77 -12.69
CA CYS A 119 2.10 -1.88 -12.16
C CYS A 119 2.87 -3.09 -12.71
N GLU A 120 4.17 -3.08 -12.53
CA GLU A 120 5.08 -4.18 -12.86
C GLU A 120 5.47 -4.93 -11.60
N LYS A 121 5.65 -6.25 -11.74
CA LYS A 121 6.11 -7.10 -10.64
C LYS A 121 7.60 -6.86 -10.39
N THR A 122 7.97 -6.78 -9.14
CA THR A 122 9.37 -6.78 -8.73
C THR A 122 9.61 -7.81 -7.63
N SER A 123 10.86 -8.25 -7.51
CA SER A 123 11.32 -9.01 -6.36
C SER A 123 11.32 -8.12 -5.11
N ASP A 124 11.14 -8.71 -3.94
CA ASP A 124 11.41 -8.04 -2.67
C ASP A 124 12.91 -7.84 -2.41
N ASN A 125 13.77 -8.46 -3.25
CA ASN A 125 15.23 -8.41 -3.15
C ASN A 125 15.79 -8.91 -1.81
N PHE A 126 15.09 -9.83 -1.14
CA PHE A 126 15.47 -10.34 0.17
C PHE A 126 16.91 -10.87 0.23
N ASN A 127 17.39 -11.46 -0.85
CA ASN A 127 18.76 -11.98 -0.97
C ASN A 127 19.85 -10.89 -1.00
N THR A 128 19.48 -9.63 -1.23
CA THR A 128 20.44 -8.52 -1.35
C THR A 128 20.12 -7.34 -0.43
N ILE A 129 18.93 -7.32 0.19
CA ILE A 129 18.53 -6.25 1.10
C ILE A 129 19.45 -6.22 2.33
N ASP A 130 19.76 -5.04 2.81
CA ASP A 130 20.49 -4.89 4.07
C ASP A 130 19.52 -5.05 5.26
N LEU A 131 19.40 -6.29 5.75
CA LEU A 131 18.50 -6.61 6.85
C LEU A 131 18.86 -5.84 8.14
N ASN A 132 20.13 -5.50 8.36
CA ASN A 132 20.52 -4.72 9.55
C ASN A 132 19.91 -3.31 9.48
N LYS A 133 19.88 -2.69 8.31
CA LYS A 133 19.21 -1.40 8.13
C LYS A 133 17.71 -1.51 8.32
N VAL A 134 17.06 -2.54 7.75
CA VAL A 134 15.64 -2.81 7.99
C VAL A 134 15.36 -2.91 9.48
N LEU A 135 16.14 -3.69 10.24
CA LEU A 135 15.98 -3.85 11.68
C LEU A 135 16.31 -2.56 12.48
N GLN A 136 17.15 -1.69 11.95
CA GLN A 136 17.37 -0.36 12.53
C GLN A 136 16.14 0.54 12.38
N HIS A 137 15.52 0.55 11.19
CA HIS A 137 14.28 1.30 10.93
C HIS A 137 13.12 0.74 11.76
N PHE A 138 13.02 -0.59 11.88
CA PHE A 138 11.97 -1.30 12.62
C PHE A 138 11.90 -0.95 14.11
N LYS A 139 12.91 -0.34 14.67
CA LYS A 139 12.85 0.21 16.05
C LYS A 139 11.87 1.38 16.19
N TYR A 140 11.45 2.00 15.09
CA TYR A 140 10.71 3.26 15.10
C TYR A 140 9.42 3.23 14.26
N ILE A 141 9.33 2.34 13.29
CA ILE A 141 8.19 2.15 12.38
C ILE A 141 7.97 0.64 12.19
N ASP A 142 6.88 0.22 11.59
CA ASP A 142 6.63 -1.21 11.41
C ASP A 142 7.62 -1.90 10.46
N PHE A 143 7.59 -3.25 10.44
CA PHE A 143 8.56 -4.03 9.67
C PHE A 143 8.38 -3.83 8.16
N ASN A 144 7.14 -3.79 7.67
CA ASN A 144 6.89 -3.64 6.23
C ASN A 144 7.35 -2.27 5.74
N ASP A 145 7.04 -1.21 6.48
CA ASP A 145 7.50 0.15 6.16
C ASP A 145 9.02 0.26 6.20
N SER A 146 9.64 -0.35 7.21
CA SER A 146 11.10 -0.45 7.32
C SER A 146 11.73 -1.11 6.10
N TYR A 147 11.10 -2.18 5.64
CA TYR A 147 11.54 -2.93 4.46
C TYR A 147 11.38 -2.11 3.18
N TYR A 148 10.22 -1.44 3.02
CA TYR A 148 9.95 -0.60 1.85
C TYR A 148 10.89 0.60 1.76
N ILE A 149 11.28 1.19 2.90
CA ILE A 149 12.29 2.25 2.96
C ILE A 149 13.63 1.75 2.41
N GLU A 150 14.14 0.62 2.89
CA GLU A 150 15.42 0.11 2.41
C GLU A 150 15.36 -0.31 0.94
N LEU A 151 14.27 -0.97 0.52
CA LEU A 151 14.04 -1.37 -0.87
C LEU A 151 14.02 -0.14 -1.81
N ALA A 152 13.25 0.88 -1.47
CA ALA A 152 13.13 2.10 -2.27
C ALA A 152 14.43 2.91 -2.28
N THR A 153 15.17 2.95 -1.15
CA THR A 153 16.49 3.61 -1.06
C THR A 153 17.48 2.98 -2.05
N ARG A 154 17.58 1.66 -2.04
CA ARG A 154 18.51 0.93 -2.92
C ARG A 154 18.17 1.05 -4.39
N SER A 155 16.89 1.12 -4.68
CA SER A 155 16.36 1.13 -6.05
C SER A 155 16.13 2.54 -6.59
N ASN A 156 16.35 3.57 -5.78
CA ASN A 156 16.07 4.98 -6.10
C ASN A 156 14.61 5.20 -6.53
N TRP A 157 13.66 4.59 -5.79
CA TRP A 157 12.22 4.75 -6.03
C TRP A 157 11.61 5.80 -5.12
N LYS A 158 10.52 6.40 -5.58
CA LYS A 158 9.64 7.24 -4.76
C LYS A 158 8.55 6.36 -4.13
N ILE A 159 8.31 6.52 -2.83
CA ILE A 159 7.17 5.87 -2.18
C ILE A 159 5.95 6.78 -2.30
N VAL A 160 4.82 6.21 -2.69
CA VAL A 160 3.52 6.89 -2.66
C VAL A 160 2.74 6.33 -1.49
N SER A 161 2.53 7.13 -0.46
CA SER A 161 1.86 6.71 0.78
C SER A 161 1.06 7.82 1.42
N ASP A 162 0.03 7.44 2.17
CA ASP A 162 -0.75 8.30 3.07
C ASP A 162 -0.42 8.02 4.54
N ASP A 163 0.64 7.28 4.80
CA ASP A 163 1.06 6.96 6.15
C ASP A 163 2.00 8.03 6.70
N SER A 164 1.67 8.52 7.90
CA SER A 164 2.48 9.50 8.60
C SER A 164 3.84 8.95 9.04
N ASP A 165 3.97 7.65 9.20
CA ASP A 165 5.19 7.02 9.69
C ASP A 165 6.35 7.23 8.72
N PHE A 166 6.11 7.14 7.40
CA PHE A 166 7.11 7.49 6.39
C PHE A 166 7.58 8.94 6.45
N ILE A 167 6.72 9.86 6.89
CA ILE A 167 7.04 11.30 6.95
C ILE A 167 7.69 11.67 8.27
N ASN A 168 7.21 11.10 9.38
CA ASN A 168 7.66 11.42 10.73
C ASN A 168 8.99 10.75 11.05
N TYR A 169 9.26 9.58 10.47
CA TYR A 169 10.52 8.89 10.59
C TYR A 169 11.58 9.58 9.71
N LYS A 170 12.60 10.19 10.35
CA LYS A 170 13.54 11.11 9.65
C LYS A 170 14.88 10.47 9.25
N ASN A 171 15.08 9.19 9.53
CA ASN A 171 16.37 8.53 9.28
C ASN A 171 16.44 7.88 7.88
N HIS A 172 15.79 8.47 6.88
CA HIS A 172 15.89 8.08 5.49
C HIS A 172 15.87 9.31 4.57
N SER A 173 16.29 9.14 3.32
CA SER A 173 16.37 10.20 2.30
C SER A 173 15.39 10.01 1.14
N ILE A 174 14.40 9.12 1.30
CA ILE A 174 13.46 8.78 0.22
C ILE A 174 12.51 9.93 -0.03
N GLU A 175 12.12 10.09 -1.29
CA GLU A 175 11.03 10.96 -1.70
C GLU A 175 9.69 10.28 -1.43
N ILE A 176 8.85 10.89 -0.57
CA ILE A 176 7.51 10.42 -0.24
C ILE A 176 6.48 11.32 -0.92
N VAL A 177 5.73 10.75 -1.86
CA VAL A 177 4.62 11.44 -2.53
C VAL A 177 3.35 11.20 -1.72
N THR A 178 2.77 12.27 -1.19
CA THR A 178 1.67 12.17 -0.22
C THR A 178 0.77 13.41 -0.27
N ILE A 179 -0.47 13.26 0.24
CA ILE A 179 -1.39 14.38 0.50
C ILE A 179 -1.23 14.93 1.92
N LEU A 180 -0.56 14.23 2.83
CA LEU A 180 -0.39 14.68 4.21
C LEU A 180 0.33 16.02 4.25
N ASN A 181 -0.31 17.04 4.78
CA ASN A 181 0.32 18.31 5.09
C ASN A 181 1.15 18.15 6.37
N SER A 182 2.36 18.68 6.35
CA SER A 182 3.25 18.74 7.52
C SER A 182 2.68 19.64 8.61
#